data_13959baf581be1e66130734074c02a0e
#
_entry.id   13959baf581be1e66130734074c02a0e
#
_cell.length_a   1.000
_cell.length_b   1.000
_cell.length_c   1.000
_cell.angle_alpha   90.00
_cell.angle_beta   90.00
_cell.angle_gamma   90.00
#
_symmetry.space_group_name_H-M   'P 1'
#
loop_
_entity.id
_entity.type
_entity.pdbx_description
1 polymer ?
#
loop_
_entity_poly.entity_id
_entity_poly.type
_entity_poly.pdbx_seq_one_letter_code
_entity_poly.pdbx_strand_id
1 'polypeptide(L)'
;MLLVAAAKRLTDRFRPQPVSVWASATATLLIGATLVSAWHYFPRHRFLFGDKYDSVMIDQKDLDAMAYLASLPGARDTLIGNANTDGTAWMYAVAGLHPLWTHYDYPLQQGPGYHRFIFWAYGRNGESDPRVLEAIQVLRIRYILTSTPTVRGFAVPDGLVSLETSRSWAKIYDNGEARIYEWRGTAAATHS
;
A
#
# COMPACT_ATOMS: atom_id res chain seq x y z
N MET A 1 5.73 37.99 -25.88
CA MET A 1 5.39 39.41 -25.63
C MET A 1 4.07 39.61 -24.89
N LEU A 2 3.02 38.84 -25.13
CA LEU A 2 1.71 38.97 -24.45
C LEU A 2 1.74 38.72 -22.94
N LEU A 3 2.51 37.74 -22.45
CA LEU A 3 2.64 37.42 -21.02
C LEU A 3 3.34 38.52 -20.22
N VAL A 4 4.32 39.20 -20.80
CA VAL A 4 5.05 40.31 -20.16
C VAL A 4 4.15 41.53 -20.05
N ALA A 5 3.33 41.80 -21.08
CA ALA A 5 2.36 42.91 -21.06
C ALA A 5 1.21 42.65 -20.07
N ALA A 6 0.78 41.39 -19.88
CA ALA A 6 -0.22 41.03 -18.89
C ALA A 6 0.33 41.14 -17.46
N ALA A 7 1.57 40.69 -17.22
CA ALA A 7 2.23 40.84 -15.93
C ALA A 7 2.43 42.32 -15.54
N LYS A 8 2.83 43.16 -16.49
CA LYS A 8 2.98 44.59 -16.27
C LYS A 8 1.65 45.29 -15.95
N ARG A 9 0.54 44.91 -16.62
CA ARG A 9 -0.80 45.42 -16.29
C ARG A 9 -1.30 44.99 -14.92
N LEU A 10 -0.94 43.79 -14.47
CA LEU A 10 -1.25 43.35 -13.11
C LEU A 10 -0.45 44.13 -12.06
N THR A 11 0.84 44.35 -12.27
CA THR A 11 1.69 45.12 -11.36
C THR A 11 1.30 46.61 -11.30
N ASP A 12 0.89 47.20 -12.44
CA ASP A 12 0.45 48.61 -12.49
C ASP A 12 -0.95 48.80 -11.82
N ARG A 13 -1.75 47.74 -11.72
CA ARG A 13 -3.06 47.78 -11.05
C ARG A 13 -2.97 47.63 -9.54
N PHE A 14 -1.91 47.02 -9.04
CA PHE A 14 -1.56 46.97 -7.62
C PHE A 14 -0.57 48.05 -7.29
N ARG A 15 -1.00 49.34 -7.26
CA ARG A 15 -0.24 50.36 -6.57
C ARG A 15 -0.01 49.84 -5.14
N PRO A 16 1.24 49.71 -4.67
CA PRO A 16 1.49 49.28 -3.29
C PRO A 16 0.87 50.31 -2.35
N GLN A 17 -0.32 50.04 -1.88
CA GLN A 17 -0.89 50.74 -0.75
C GLN A 17 0.12 50.56 0.42
N PRO A 18 0.45 51.57 1.18
CA PRO A 18 1.28 51.38 2.34
C PRO A 18 0.61 50.33 3.23
N VAL A 19 1.17 49.13 3.21
CA VAL A 19 0.66 48.02 4.02
C VAL A 19 0.82 48.47 5.46
N SER A 20 -0.28 48.58 6.19
CA SER A 20 -0.22 49.00 7.57
C SER A 20 0.68 48.04 8.36
N VAL A 21 1.44 48.54 9.30
CA VAL A 21 2.32 47.74 10.17
C VAL A 21 1.51 46.57 10.79
N TRP A 22 0.25 46.81 11.11
CA TRP A 22 -0.68 45.81 11.64
C TRP A 22 -1.01 44.69 10.64
N ALA A 23 -1.21 45.02 9.37
CA ALA A 23 -1.46 44.03 8.34
C ALA A 23 -0.23 43.15 8.10
N SER A 24 0.97 43.74 8.10
CA SER A 24 2.23 43.00 8.02
C SER A 24 2.45 42.10 9.24
N ALA A 25 2.21 42.61 10.45
CA ALA A 25 2.31 41.83 11.68
C ALA A 25 1.32 40.63 11.67
N THR A 26 0.06 40.87 11.28
CA THR A 26 -0.94 39.84 11.19
C THR A 26 -0.56 38.76 10.15
N ALA A 27 -0.09 39.18 8.98
CA ALA A 27 0.37 38.25 7.95
C ALA A 27 1.56 37.40 8.43
N THR A 28 2.54 38.02 9.09
CA THR A 28 3.68 37.30 9.66
C THR A 28 3.24 36.31 10.74
N LEU A 29 2.29 36.69 11.58
CA LEU A 29 1.78 35.85 12.65
C LEU A 29 0.99 34.63 12.08
N LEU A 30 0.19 34.87 11.04
CA LEU A 30 -0.54 33.79 10.34
C LEU A 30 0.43 32.83 9.64
N ILE A 31 1.43 33.34 8.93
CA ILE A 31 2.47 32.55 8.30
C ILE A 31 3.23 31.74 9.35
N GLY A 32 3.65 32.40 10.45
CA GLY A 32 4.31 31.72 11.55
C GLY A 32 3.46 30.61 12.18
N ALA A 33 2.18 30.87 12.44
CA ALA A 33 1.26 29.88 12.99
C ALA A 33 1.06 28.69 12.03
N THR A 34 0.96 28.97 10.72
CA THR A 34 0.85 27.92 9.69
C THR A 34 2.10 27.07 9.63
N LEU A 35 3.29 27.70 9.67
CA LEU A 35 4.56 26.98 9.67
C LEU A 35 4.73 26.13 10.93
N VAL A 36 4.37 26.64 12.10
CA VAL A 36 4.42 25.90 13.37
C VAL A 36 3.45 24.73 13.35
N SER A 37 2.21 24.91 12.86
CA SER A 37 1.26 23.81 12.72
C SER A 37 1.70 22.77 11.69
N ALA A 38 2.29 23.21 10.57
CA ALA A 38 2.86 22.31 9.56
C ALA A 38 4.13 21.62 10.05
N TRP A 39 4.86 22.20 11.04
CA TRP A 39 6.08 21.62 11.59
C TRP A 39 5.86 20.24 12.19
N HIS A 40 4.69 19.98 12.76
CA HIS A 40 4.33 18.65 13.26
C HIS A 40 4.05 17.62 12.14
N TYR A 41 3.85 18.08 10.92
CA TYR A 41 3.58 17.18 9.78
C TYR A 41 4.78 16.26 9.49
N PHE A 42 5.99 16.82 9.37
CA PHE A 42 7.19 16.04 9.06
C PHE A 42 7.55 15.00 10.13
N PRO A 43 7.63 15.33 11.44
CA PRO A 43 7.88 14.33 12.46
C PRO A 43 6.81 13.24 12.51
N ARG A 44 5.54 13.58 12.29
CA ARG A 44 4.44 12.62 12.27
C ARG A 44 4.54 11.69 11.06
N HIS A 45 4.84 12.22 9.88
CA HIS A 45 5.03 11.39 8.68
C HIS A 45 6.23 10.48 8.82
N ARG A 46 7.36 10.99 9.30
CA ARG A 46 8.54 10.18 9.60
C ARG A 46 8.23 9.07 10.61
N PHE A 47 7.45 9.38 11.64
CA PHE A 47 7.01 8.38 12.60
C PHE A 47 6.14 7.31 11.95
N LEU A 48 5.19 7.68 11.09
CA LEU A 48 4.26 6.75 10.44
C LEU A 48 4.98 5.82 9.46
N PHE A 49 5.88 6.36 8.64
CA PHE A 49 6.58 5.57 7.61
C PHE A 49 7.87 4.90 8.12
N GLY A 50 8.27 5.19 9.36
CA GLY A 50 9.44 4.58 10.00
C GLY A 50 10.72 4.77 9.19
N ASP A 51 11.54 3.73 9.16
CA ASP A 51 12.85 3.78 8.49
C ASP A 51 12.72 3.85 6.96
N LYS A 52 11.59 3.41 6.39
CA LYS A 52 11.31 3.53 4.96
C LYS A 52 10.90 4.96 4.54
N TYR A 53 10.72 5.91 5.47
CA TYR A 53 10.38 7.28 5.12
C TYR A 53 11.51 8.01 4.37
N ASP A 54 12.74 7.75 4.76
CA ASP A 54 13.93 8.39 4.18
C ASP A 54 14.47 7.60 2.96
N SER A 55 13.80 6.52 2.57
CA SER A 55 14.16 5.66 1.44
C SER A 55 12.99 5.50 0.48
N VAL A 56 13.10 4.59 -0.46
CA VAL A 56 11.99 4.18 -1.31
C VAL A 56 11.02 3.29 -0.54
N MET A 57 9.72 3.37 -0.87
CA MET A 57 8.69 2.53 -0.24
C MET A 57 8.88 1.03 -0.50
N ILE A 58 9.63 0.70 -1.54
CA ILE A 58 10.06 -0.63 -1.90
C ILE A 58 11.58 -0.61 -2.06
N ASP A 59 12.27 -1.60 -1.55
CA ASP A 59 13.71 -1.75 -1.68
C ASP A 59 14.08 -2.86 -2.69
N GLN A 60 15.38 -3.18 -2.79
CA GLN A 60 15.86 -4.18 -3.73
C GLN A 60 15.30 -5.58 -3.44
N LYS A 61 15.07 -5.93 -2.17
CA LYS A 61 14.48 -7.22 -1.80
C LYS A 61 13.03 -7.35 -2.25
N ASP A 62 12.26 -6.26 -2.16
CA ASP A 62 10.90 -6.22 -2.70
C ASP A 62 10.91 -6.38 -4.22
N LEU A 63 11.82 -5.67 -4.92
CA LEU A 63 11.97 -5.75 -6.37
C LEU A 63 12.36 -7.17 -6.82
N ASP A 64 13.30 -7.81 -6.13
CA ASP A 64 13.73 -9.18 -6.42
C ASP A 64 12.58 -10.18 -6.22
N ALA A 65 11.78 -10.01 -5.16
CA ALA A 65 10.61 -10.84 -4.92
C ALA A 65 9.53 -10.63 -6.00
N MET A 66 9.29 -9.38 -6.42
CA MET A 66 8.34 -9.08 -7.49
C MET A 66 8.80 -9.63 -8.83
N ALA A 67 10.09 -9.57 -9.14
CA ALA A 67 10.68 -10.14 -10.35
C ALA A 67 10.56 -11.68 -10.36
N TYR A 68 10.87 -12.32 -9.23
CA TYR A 68 10.69 -13.76 -9.07
C TYR A 68 9.22 -14.16 -9.25
N LEU A 69 8.29 -13.48 -8.58
CA LEU A 69 6.85 -13.73 -8.70
C LEU A 69 6.38 -13.60 -10.15
N ALA A 70 6.84 -12.56 -10.86
CA ALA A 70 6.47 -12.32 -12.25
C ALA A 70 6.98 -13.42 -13.23
N SER A 71 7.97 -14.21 -12.82
CA SER A 71 8.47 -15.37 -13.58
C SER A 71 7.66 -16.64 -13.37
N LEU A 72 6.77 -16.67 -12.36
CA LEU A 72 5.99 -17.85 -12.03
C LEU A 72 4.82 -18.06 -13.01
N PRO A 73 4.43 -19.32 -13.28
CA PRO A 73 3.35 -19.64 -14.18
C PRO A 73 2.02 -19.01 -13.77
N GLY A 74 1.40 -18.22 -14.66
CA GLY A 74 0.09 -17.61 -14.46
C GLY A 74 0.07 -16.43 -13.48
N ALA A 75 1.22 -16.00 -12.95
CA ALA A 75 1.25 -14.89 -12.00
C ALA A 75 0.78 -13.55 -12.61
N ARG A 76 0.98 -13.37 -13.92
CA ARG A 76 0.53 -12.15 -14.64
C ARG A 76 -0.95 -12.17 -15.01
N ASP A 77 -1.60 -13.34 -14.95
CA ASP A 77 -2.98 -13.55 -15.40
C ASP A 77 -3.96 -13.67 -14.24
N THR A 78 -3.46 -13.59 -13.00
CA THR A 78 -4.25 -13.77 -11.78
C THR A 78 -4.06 -12.60 -10.83
N LEU A 79 -5.00 -12.41 -9.90
CA LEU A 79 -4.79 -11.48 -8.79
C LEU A 79 -3.76 -12.07 -7.82
N ILE A 80 -2.85 -11.21 -7.39
CA ILE A 80 -1.87 -11.54 -6.36
C ILE A 80 -2.40 -11.02 -5.03
N GLY A 81 -2.57 -11.92 -4.06
CA GLY A 81 -2.87 -11.55 -2.70
C GLY A 81 -1.71 -10.73 -2.12
N ASN A 82 -2.01 -9.60 -1.51
CA ASN A 82 -1.00 -8.76 -0.90
C ASN A 82 -1.56 -8.00 0.29
N ALA A 83 -0.69 -7.48 1.15
CA ALA A 83 -1.08 -6.54 2.17
C ALA A 83 -1.26 -5.14 1.57
N ASN A 84 -2.13 -4.35 2.21
CA ASN A 84 -2.36 -2.95 1.81
C ASN A 84 -1.41 -1.96 2.52
N THR A 85 -0.43 -2.46 3.29
CA THR A 85 0.42 -1.65 4.20
C THR A 85 1.91 -1.85 4.01
N ASP A 86 2.35 -2.72 3.10
CA ASP A 86 3.75 -3.17 2.98
C ASP A 86 4.45 -2.77 1.67
N GLY A 87 3.85 -1.92 0.87
CA GLY A 87 4.43 -1.46 -0.39
C GLY A 87 4.30 -2.45 -1.55
N THR A 88 3.83 -3.68 -1.32
CA THR A 88 3.71 -4.72 -2.37
C THR A 88 2.75 -4.34 -3.50
N ALA A 89 1.89 -3.35 -3.29
CA ALA A 89 1.05 -2.76 -4.36
C ALA A 89 1.85 -2.26 -5.57
N TRP A 90 3.13 -1.85 -5.36
CA TRP A 90 4.00 -1.39 -6.44
C TRP A 90 4.33 -2.46 -7.48
N MET A 91 4.04 -3.75 -7.20
CA MET A 91 4.23 -4.83 -8.18
C MET A 91 3.50 -4.58 -9.49
N TYR A 92 2.42 -3.79 -9.47
CA TYR A 92 1.71 -3.38 -10.68
C TYR A 92 2.61 -2.55 -11.60
N ALA A 93 3.28 -1.55 -11.05
CA ALA A 93 4.10 -0.61 -11.84
C ALA A 93 5.45 -1.21 -12.25
N VAL A 94 6.08 -2.02 -11.39
CA VAL A 94 7.46 -2.49 -11.62
C VAL A 94 7.56 -3.87 -12.25
N ALA A 95 6.53 -4.72 -12.09
CA ALA A 95 6.56 -6.10 -12.54
C ALA A 95 5.39 -6.50 -13.45
N GLY A 96 4.40 -5.60 -13.66
CA GLY A 96 3.21 -5.87 -14.46
C GLY A 96 2.33 -6.97 -13.86
N LEU A 97 2.30 -7.07 -12.53
CA LEU A 97 1.47 -7.99 -11.78
C LEU A 97 0.16 -7.30 -11.33
N HIS A 98 -0.83 -8.06 -10.95
CA HIS A 98 -2.14 -7.55 -10.55
C HIS A 98 -2.36 -7.69 -9.03
N PRO A 99 -1.96 -6.71 -8.19
CA PRO A 99 -2.18 -6.79 -6.77
C PRO A 99 -3.67 -6.72 -6.43
N LEU A 100 -4.10 -7.47 -5.41
CA LEU A 100 -5.45 -7.41 -4.86
C LEU A 100 -5.74 -6.02 -4.28
N TRP A 101 -4.73 -5.42 -3.63
CA TRP A 101 -4.76 -4.07 -3.06
C TRP A 101 -3.75 -3.19 -3.79
N THR A 102 -4.26 -2.17 -4.48
CA THR A 102 -3.46 -1.20 -5.23
C THR A 102 -3.07 0.03 -4.41
N HIS A 103 -3.74 0.24 -3.29
CA HIS A 103 -3.50 1.35 -2.36
C HIS A 103 -4.04 0.96 -0.98
N TYR A 104 -3.70 1.79 0.03
CA TYR A 104 -4.27 1.65 1.36
C TYR A 104 -5.78 1.94 1.31
N ASP A 105 -6.57 0.90 1.58
CA ASP A 105 -8.02 0.96 1.65
C ASP A 105 -8.52 -0.01 2.72
N TYR A 106 -9.69 0.30 3.29
CA TYR A 106 -10.36 -0.62 4.19
C TYR A 106 -11.33 -1.50 3.39
N PRO A 107 -11.20 -2.83 3.51
CA PRO A 107 -12.10 -3.72 2.82
C PRO A 107 -13.52 -3.60 3.36
N LEU A 108 -14.48 -3.55 2.45
CA LEU A 108 -15.89 -3.53 2.79
C LEU A 108 -16.35 -4.94 3.19
N GLN A 109 -17.03 -5.03 4.33
CA GLN A 109 -17.59 -6.30 4.84
C GLN A 109 -18.82 -6.78 4.05
N GLN A 110 -19.32 -5.97 3.13
CA GLN A 110 -20.53 -6.24 2.35
C GLN A 110 -20.36 -5.79 0.90
N GLY A 111 -21.22 -6.30 0.02
CA GLY A 111 -21.24 -5.92 -1.40
C GLY A 111 -20.01 -6.40 -2.18
N PRO A 112 -19.60 -5.68 -3.22
CA PRO A 112 -18.51 -6.12 -4.13
C PRO A 112 -17.16 -6.32 -3.44
N GLY A 113 -16.95 -5.69 -2.28
CA GLY A 113 -15.71 -5.83 -1.48
C GLY A 113 -15.66 -7.04 -0.58
N TYR A 114 -16.75 -7.80 -0.44
CA TYR A 114 -16.87 -8.88 0.55
C TYR A 114 -15.77 -9.95 0.45
N HIS A 115 -15.50 -10.47 -0.74
CA HIS A 115 -14.45 -11.49 -0.90
C HIS A 115 -13.04 -10.97 -0.60
N ARG A 116 -12.77 -9.69 -0.92
CA ARG A 116 -11.52 -9.03 -0.53
C ARG A 116 -11.39 -8.91 0.98
N PHE A 117 -12.49 -8.54 1.67
CA PHE A 117 -12.53 -8.50 3.12
C PHE A 117 -12.28 -9.87 3.74
N ILE A 118 -12.96 -10.92 3.27
CA ILE A 118 -12.77 -12.28 3.78
C ILE A 118 -11.32 -12.74 3.61
N PHE A 119 -10.75 -12.51 2.43
CA PHE A 119 -9.35 -12.83 2.19
C PHE A 119 -8.40 -12.04 3.10
N TRP A 120 -8.63 -10.74 3.23
CA TRP A 120 -7.84 -9.86 4.08
C TRP A 120 -7.86 -10.27 5.56
N ALA A 121 -9.03 -10.65 6.07
CA ALA A 121 -9.21 -10.98 7.48
C ALA A 121 -8.85 -12.43 7.83
N TYR A 122 -9.03 -13.37 6.88
CA TYR A 122 -8.99 -14.80 7.17
C TYR A 122 -8.19 -15.63 6.17
N GLY A 123 -7.47 -15.04 5.22
CA GLY A 123 -6.81 -15.72 4.09
C GLY A 123 -5.95 -16.93 4.45
N ARG A 124 -5.34 -16.95 5.65
CA ARG A 124 -4.58 -18.10 6.16
C ARG A 124 -5.43 -19.36 6.41
N ASN A 125 -6.74 -19.21 6.57
CA ASN A 125 -7.66 -20.29 6.97
C ASN A 125 -8.31 -20.98 5.75
N GLY A 126 -7.70 -20.94 4.58
CA GLY A 126 -8.27 -21.50 3.34
C GLY A 126 -8.63 -22.97 3.42
N GLU A 127 -8.05 -23.74 4.33
CA GLU A 127 -8.34 -25.16 4.55
C GLU A 127 -9.52 -25.44 5.47
N SER A 128 -9.89 -24.47 6.32
CA SER A 128 -10.88 -24.64 7.39
C SER A 128 -12.10 -23.73 7.28
N ASP A 129 -11.99 -22.63 6.52
CA ASP A 129 -13.07 -21.66 6.35
C ASP A 129 -13.56 -21.68 4.88
N PRO A 130 -14.77 -22.19 4.61
CA PRO A 130 -15.31 -22.25 3.26
C PRO A 130 -15.49 -20.89 2.60
N ARG A 131 -15.67 -19.81 3.40
CA ARG A 131 -15.76 -18.45 2.87
C ARG A 131 -14.41 -17.98 2.30
N VAL A 132 -13.31 -18.40 2.92
CA VAL A 132 -11.95 -18.11 2.43
C VAL A 132 -11.68 -18.86 1.16
N LEU A 133 -12.06 -20.14 1.09
CA LEU A 133 -11.94 -20.94 -0.12
C LEU A 133 -12.73 -20.31 -1.28
N GLU A 134 -13.97 -19.91 -1.03
CA GLU A 134 -14.80 -19.18 -2.01
C GLU A 134 -14.12 -17.88 -2.45
N ALA A 135 -13.60 -17.08 -1.51
CA ALA A 135 -12.91 -15.84 -1.83
C ALA A 135 -11.67 -16.07 -2.71
N ILE A 136 -10.86 -17.09 -2.41
CA ILE A 136 -9.69 -17.47 -3.23
C ILE A 136 -10.12 -17.84 -4.65
N GLN A 137 -11.19 -18.62 -4.79
CA GLN A 137 -11.72 -19.06 -6.09
C GLN A 137 -12.29 -17.89 -6.90
N VAL A 138 -13.16 -17.08 -6.29
CA VAL A 138 -13.80 -15.92 -6.96
C VAL A 138 -12.75 -14.89 -7.38
N LEU A 139 -11.78 -14.60 -6.52
CA LEU A 139 -10.71 -13.65 -6.79
C LEU A 139 -9.59 -14.27 -7.64
N ARG A 140 -9.60 -15.58 -7.88
CA ARG A 140 -8.58 -16.35 -8.61
C ARG A 140 -7.18 -16.11 -8.06
N ILE A 141 -7.05 -16.07 -6.73
CA ILE A 141 -5.76 -15.86 -6.08
C ILE A 141 -4.98 -17.18 -6.09
N ARG A 142 -3.82 -17.16 -6.74
CA ARG A 142 -2.88 -18.28 -6.72
C ARG A 142 -1.66 -17.99 -5.88
N TYR A 143 -1.21 -16.75 -5.85
CA TYR A 143 -0.02 -16.34 -5.14
C TYR A 143 -0.33 -15.24 -4.14
N ILE A 144 0.46 -15.19 -3.08
CA ILE A 144 0.48 -14.10 -2.10
C ILE A 144 1.91 -13.57 -2.05
N LEU A 145 2.07 -12.25 -2.09
CA LEU A 145 3.32 -11.56 -1.79
C LEU A 145 3.11 -10.71 -0.53
N THR A 146 3.94 -10.89 0.46
CA THR A 146 4.01 -10.04 1.67
C THR A 146 5.40 -9.50 1.87
N SER A 147 5.51 -8.32 2.46
CA SER A 147 6.77 -7.70 2.86
C SER A 147 6.63 -7.03 4.22
N THR A 148 7.69 -6.38 4.66
CA THR A 148 7.66 -5.60 5.90
C THR A 148 6.74 -4.38 5.74
N PRO A 149 5.81 -4.12 6.68
CA PRO A 149 4.94 -2.96 6.63
C PRO A 149 5.73 -1.65 6.50
N THR A 150 5.32 -0.79 5.56
CA THR A 150 5.95 0.51 5.31
C THR A 150 5.40 1.60 6.22
N VAL A 151 4.25 1.39 6.83
CA VAL A 151 3.58 2.35 7.71
C VAL A 151 3.68 1.87 9.14
N ARG A 152 4.37 2.64 9.98
CA ARG A 152 4.55 2.32 11.40
C ARG A 152 3.20 2.34 12.12
N GLY A 153 2.97 1.33 12.97
CA GLY A 153 1.70 1.17 13.69
C GLY A 153 0.63 0.41 12.91
N PHE A 154 0.89 0.05 11.65
CA PHE A 154 0.04 -0.87 10.89
C PHE A 154 0.68 -2.24 10.86
N ALA A 155 -0.09 -3.24 11.21
CA ALA A 155 0.32 -4.64 11.11
C ALA A 155 -0.07 -5.23 9.74
N VAL A 156 0.57 -6.34 9.40
CA VAL A 156 0.08 -7.20 8.33
C VAL A 156 -1.35 -7.64 8.68
N PRO A 157 -2.30 -7.65 7.73
CA PRO A 157 -3.66 -8.14 7.97
C PRO A 157 -3.67 -9.54 8.58
N ASP A 158 -4.57 -9.81 9.52
CA ASP A 158 -4.65 -11.09 10.25
C ASP A 158 -4.72 -12.31 9.32
N GLY A 159 -5.40 -12.17 8.18
CA GLY A 159 -5.49 -13.21 7.16
C GLY A 159 -4.18 -13.55 6.45
N LEU A 160 -3.17 -12.69 6.55
CA LEU A 160 -1.85 -12.86 5.92
C LEU A 160 -0.73 -13.08 6.96
N VAL A 161 -1.05 -13.04 8.26
CA VAL A 161 -0.11 -13.36 9.32
C VAL A 161 0.03 -14.88 9.43
N SER A 162 1.26 -15.34 9.62
CA SER A 162 1.55 -16.76 9.86
C SER A 162 1.05 -17.71 8.76
N LEU A 163 1.12 -17.27 7.50
CA LEU A 163 0.76 -18.10 6.35
C LEU A 163 1.58 -19.41 6.30
N GLU A 164 2.78 -19.40 6.84
CA GLU A 164 3.65 -20.57 6.96
C GLU A 164 3.07 -21.69 7.84
N THR A 165 2.08 -21.38 8.66
CA THR A 165 1.39 -22.40 9.48
C THR A 165 0.21 -23.03 8.74
N SER A 166 -0.23 -22.44 7.63
CA SER A 166 -1.29 -22.99 6.79
C SER A 166 -0.78 -24.16 5.96
N ARG A 167 -1.56 -25.22 5.86
CA ARG A 167 -1.27 -26.37 4.98
C ARG A 167 -1.59 -26.07 3.53
N SER A 168 -2.43 -25.07 3.29
CA SER A 168 -2.89 -24.71 1.95
C SER A 168 -1.97 -23.71 1.25
N TRP A 169 -1.12 -23.00 2.01
CA TRP A 169 -0.19 -22.05 1.47
C TRP A 169 1.25 -22.55 1.62
N ALA A 170 1.92 -22.81 0.51
CA ALA A 170 3.32 -23.20 0.51
C ALA A 170 4.22 -21.97 0.29
N LYS A 171 5.12 -21.69 1.23
CA LYS A 171 6.14 -20.67 1.05
C LYS A 171 7.13 -21.13 -0.03
N ILE A 172 7.22 -20.40 -1.13
CA ILE A 172 8.05 -20.71 -2.30
C ILE A 172 9.22 -19.75 -2.48
N TYR A 173 9.20 -18.63 -1.77
CA TYR A 173 10.29 -17.64 -1.78
C TYR A 173 10.36 -16.92 -0.42
N ASP A 174 11.57 -16.64 0.03
CA ASP A 174 11.84 -15.87 1.25
C ASP A 174 13.26 -15.28 1.16
N ASN A 175 13.38 -13.97 1.19
CA ASN A 175 14.68 -13.28 1.20
C ASN A 175 14.94 -12.54 2.53
N GLY A 176 14.19 -12.93 3.58
CA GLY A 176 14.28 -12.36 4.92
C GLY A 176 13.40 -11.13 5.14
N GLU A 177 12.87 -10.52 4.09
CA GLU A 177 11.93 -9.38 4.13
C GLU A 177 10.66 -9.69 3.36
N ALA A 178 10.76 -9.95 2.07
CA ALA A 178 9.63 -10.32 1.22
C ALA A 178 9.47 -11.84 1.14
N ARG A 179 8.22 -12.30 1.19
CA ARG A 179 7.85 -13.71 1.12
C ARG A 179 6.76 -13.94 0.10
N ILE A 180 6.88 -15.05 -0.63
CA ILE A 180 5.88 -15.47 -1.61
C ILE A 180 5.34 -16.83 -1.22
N TYR A 181 4.01 -16.94 -1.24
CA TYR A 181 3.29 -18.17 -0.98
C TYR A 181 2.47 -18.57 -2.20
N GLU A 182 2.39 -19.86 -2.45
CA GLU A 182 1.56 -20.44 -3.51
C GLU A 182 0.43 -21.25 -2.90
N TRP A 183 -0.78 -21.08 -3.44
CA TRP A 183 -1.94 -21.88 -3.09
C TRP A 183 -1.77 -23.32 -3.58
N ARG A 184 -1.86 -24.28 -2.67
CA ARG A 184 -1.75 -25.72 -2.96
C ARG A 184 -3.10 -26.45 -2.98
N GLY A 185 -4.18 -25.69 -2.75
CA GLY A 185 -5.50 -26.27 -2.58
C GLY A 185 -5.72 -26.78 -1.14
N THR A 186 -6.96 -27.12 -0.84
CA THR A 186 -7.25 -27.91 0.35
C THR A 186 -6.64 -29.30 0.10
N ALA A 187 -5.72 -29.73 0.96
CA ALA A 187 -5.24 -31.10 0.90
C ALA A 187 -6.48 -32.01 0.89
N ALA A 188 -6.70 -32.71 -0.24
CA ALA A 188 -7.74 -33.72 -0.29
C ALA A 188 -7.48 -34.64 0.89
N ALA A 189 -8.44 -34.76 1.80
CA ALA A 189 -8.36 -35.73 2.87
C ALA A 189 -8.17 -37.07 2.18
N THR A 190 -6.96 -37.57 2.15
CA THR A 190 -6.65 -38.96 1.80
C THR A 190 -7.31 -39.81 2.87
N HIS A 191 -8.58 -40.13 2.66
CA HIS A 191 -9.23 -41.23 3.39
C HIS A 191 -8.56 -42.51 2.91
N SER A 192 -7.63 -42.98 3.68
CA SER A 192 -7.13 -44.35 3.66
C SER A 192 -8.03 -45.21 4.56
#